data_98c7085888b00306b98cce400a917736
#
_entry.id   98c7085888b00306b98cce400a917736
#
_cell.length_a   1.000
_cell.length_b   1.000
_cell.length_c   1.000
_cell.angle_alpha   90.00
_cell.angle_beta   90.00
_cell.angle_gamma   90.00
#
_symmetry.space_group_name_H-M   'P 1'
#
loop_
_entity.id
_entity.type
_entity.pdbx_description
1 polymer ?
#
loop_
_entity_poly.entity_id
_entity_poly.type
_entity_poly.pdbx_seq_one_letter_code
_entity_poly.pdbx_strand_id
1 'polypeptide(L)'
;SRGLGDVYKRQMFQQVPNRNGRAACQDNWATFRIMRSSQFSAWTPEMCRLYLTCLQAAWSQGRNLVQEKYAWMMADTFPEEFAALQSALPPVESERQRLAGEILDIQLPMTACLQQKYPLATRRGRPLYPDPTHPRTASVATYLRGELYTYSLQLLQAYLAFLQLLQARQRSLPREILEYTVRQYGFADLDAFEHHLRQVQPI
;
A
#
# COMPACT_ATOMS: atom_id res chain seq x y z
N SER A 1 0.02 6.02 19.48
CA SER A 1 0.84 6.25 18.29
C SER A 1 0.16 5.88 16.97
N ARG A 2 -0.67 4.77 16.93
CA ARG A 2 -1.38 4.36 15.68
C ARG A 2 -2.35 5.46 15.20
N GLY A 3 -3.11 6.10 16.09
CA GLY A 3 -4.06 7.15 15.73
C GLY A 3 -3.44 8.42 15.14
N LEU A 4 -2.24 8.81 15.56
CA LEU A 4 -1.54 9.98 15.02
C LEU A 4 -1.09 9.76 13.57
N GLY A 5 -0.59 8.56 13.24
CA GLY A 5 -0.21 8.21 11.86
C GLY A 5 -1.41 8.28 10.91
N ASP A 6 -2.58 7.83 11.36
CA ASP A 6 -3.82 7.91 10.57
C ASP A 6 -4.23 9.36 10.30
N VAL A 7 -4.07 10.27 11.28
CA VAL A 7 -4.40 11.70 11.12
C VAL A 7 -3.50 12.36 10.07
N TYR A 8 -2.16 12.23 10.19
CA TYR A 8 -1.23 12.78 9.21
C TYR A 8 -1.46 12.23 7.80
N LYS A 9 -1.59 10.91 7.68
CA LYS A 9 -1.79 10.27 6.36
C LYS A 9 -3.13 10.67 5.75
N ARG A 10 -4.18 10.85 6.55
CA ARG A 10 -5.47 11.36 6.07
C ARG A 10 -5.36 12.78 5.53
N GLN A 11 -4.74 13.69 6.27
CA GLN A 11 -4.55 15.08 5.84
C GLN A 11 -3.77 15.13 4.51
N MET A 12 -2.68 14.35 4.41
CA MET A 12 -1.92 14.22 3.17
C MET A 12 -2.78 13.68 2.02
N PHE A 13 -3.60 12.65 2.26
CA PHE A 13 -4.48 12.06 1.25
C PHE A 13 -5.56 13.03 0.77
N GLN A 14 -6.13 13.82 1.68
CA GLN A 14 -7.14 14.83 1.33
C GLN A 14 -6.59 15.96 0.46
N GLN A 15 -5.30 16.25 0.53
CA GLN A 15 -4.62 17.28 -0.24
C GLN A 15 -4.13 16.82 -1.62
N VAL A 16 -4.20 15.52 -1.94
CA VAL A 16 -3.76 15.01 -3.24
C VAL A 16 -4.66 15.54 -4.35
N PRO A 17 -4.11 16.27 -5.34
CA PRO A 17 -4.88 16.73 -6.49
C PRO A 17 -5.22 15.55 -7.41
N ASN A 18 -6.42 15.56 -7.96
CA ASN A 18 -6.86 14.58 -8.96
C ASN A 18 -7.29 15.31 -10.23
N ARG A 19 -7.06 14.72 -11.40
CA ARG A 19 -7.38 15.30 -12.72
C ARG A 19 -8.86 15.66 -12.90
N ASN A 20 -9.75 14.82 -12.35
CA ASN A 20 -11.20 14.96 -12.50
C ASN A 20 -11.87 15.56 -11.24
N GLY A 21 -11.13 16.35 -10.49
CA GLY A 21 -11.59 16.88 -9.21
C GLY A 21 -11.40 15.87 -8.06
N ARG A 22 -12.04 16.15 -6.93
CA ARG A 22 -11.87 15.37 -5.71
C ARG A 22 -12.41 13.94 -5.87
N ALA A 23 -11.59 12.93 -5.59
CA ALA A 23 -12.02 11.54 -5.68
C ALA A 23 -12.92 11.17 -4.49
N ALA A 24 -14.02 10.44 -4.74
CA ALA A 24 -14.98 10.02 -3.71
C ALA A 24 -14.33 9.25 -2.54
N CYS A 25 -13.25 8.50 -2.81
CA CYS A 25 -12.51 7.78 -1.77
C CYS A 25 -11.78 8.70 -0.78
N GLN A 26 -11.50 9.97 -1.14
CA GLN A 26 -10.87 10.93 -0.24
C GLN A 26 -11.82 11.37 0.88
N ASP A 27 -13.12 11.27 0.66
CA ASP A 27 -14.16 11.65 1.62
C ASP A 27 -14.72 10.46 2.41
N ASN A 28 -14.43 9.22 1.98
CA ASN A 28 -14.87 8.01 2.67
C ASN A 28 -13.93 7.67 3.85
N TRP A 29 -14.17 8.36 4.98
CA TRP A 29 -13.39 8.16 6.19
C TRP A 29 -13.46 6.73 6.74
N ALA A 30 -14.62 6.10 6.71
CA ALA A 30 -14.81 4.76 7.24
C ALA A 30 -13.92 3.74 6.50
N THR A 31 -13.98 3.74 5.18
CA THR A 31 -13.12 2.87 4.34
C THR A 31 -11.63 3.20 4.53
N PHE A 32 -11.25 4.49 4.52
CA PHE A 32 -9.87 4.88 4.75
C PHE A 32 -9.35 4.37 6.08
N ARG A 33 -10.11 4.54 7.16
CA ARG A 33 -9.75 4.08 8.51
C ARG A 33 -9.59 2.56 8.54
N ILE A 34 -10.54 1.80 7.99
CA ILE A 34 -10.45 0.32 7.93
C ILE A 34 -9.16 -0.10 7.21
N MET A 35 -8.91 0.43 6.02
CA MET A 35 -7.73 0.07 5.23
C MET A 35 -6.41 0.39 5.95
N ARG A 36 -6.32 1.55 6.60
CA ARG A 36 -5.09 1.96 7.29
C ARG A 36 -4.90 1.24 8.62
N SER A 37 -5.96 1.10 9.44
CA SER A 37 -5.88 0.35 10.69
C SER A 37 -5.52 -1.12 10.45
N SER A 38 -6.05 -1.74 9.39
CA SER A 38 -5.70 -3.12 9.01
C SER A 38 -4.22 -3.25 8.64
N GLN A 39 -3.69 -2.33 7.83
CA GLN A 39 -2.26 -2.31 7.49
C GLN A 39 -1.38 -2.18 8.74
N PHE A 40 -1.67 -1.20 9.60
CA PHE A 40 -0.84 -0.94 10.79
C PHE A 40 -1.04 -1.98 11.90
N SER A 41 -2.16 -2.70 11.92
CA SER A 41 -2.36 -3.83 12.85
C SER A 41 -1.49 -5.04 12.48
N ALA A 42 -1.17 -5.20 11.21
CA ALA A 42 -0.28 -6.25 10.72
C ALA A 42 1.21 -5.89 10.85
N TRP A 43 1.55 -4.63 11.12
CA TRP A 43 2.92 -4.16 11.28
C TRP A 43 3.43 -4.28 12.71
N THR A 44 4.76 -4.34 12.87
CA THR A 44 5.37 -4.27 14.20
C THR A 44 5.21 -2.86 14.81
N PRO A 45 5.23 -2.74 16.16
CA PRO A 45 5.22 -1.44 16.82
C PRO A 45 6.40 -0.54 16.40
N GLU A 46 7.54 -1.13 16.09
CA GLU A 46 8.72 -0.41 15.60
C GLU A 46 8.48 0.19 14.21
N MET A 47 7.97 -0.60 13.25
CA MET A 47 7.62 -0.10 11.93
C MET A 47 6.60 1.03 12.01
N CYS A 48 5.59 0.92 12.87
CA CYS A 48 4.60 1.99 13.08
C CYS A 48 5.25 3.27 13.62
N ARG A 49 6.23 3.17 14.54
CA ARG A 49 6.96 4.35 15.07
C ARG A 49 7.83 4.98 13.99
N LEU A 50 8.60 4.19 13.26
CA LEU A 50 9.44 4.67 12.15
C LEU A 50 8.61 5.36 11.07
N TYR A 51 7.45 4.78 10.72
CA TYR A 51 6.56 5.41 9.75
C TYR A 51 5.95 6.72 10.25
N LEU A 52 5.58 6.80 11.52
CA LEU A 52 5.12 8.06 12.12
C LEU A 52 6.21 9.14 12.05
N THR A 53 7.46 8.78 12.33
CA THR A 53 8.62 9.68 12.17
C THR A 53 8.76 10.17 10.72
N CYS A 54 8.60 9.26 9.73
CA CYS A 54 8.62 9.66 8.31
C CYS A 54 7.51 10.68 7.99
N LEU A 55 6.29 10.45 8.47
CA LEU A 55 5.17 11.37 8.25
C LEU A 55 5.39 12.73 8.87
N GLN A 56 5.89 12.77 10.11
CA GLN A 56 6.18 14.01 10.85
C GLN A 56 7.31 14.81 10.18
N ALA A 57 8.39 14.13 9.78
CA ALA A 57 9.51 14.76 9.08
C ALA A 57 9.07 15.34 7.72
N ALA A 58 8.27 14.61 6.96
CA ALA A 58 7.73 15.10 5.70
C ALA A 58 6.81 16.31 5.93
N TRP A 59 5.93 16.23 6.91
CA TRP A 59 5.02 17.32 7.26
C TRP A 59 5.77 18.61 7.64
N SER A 60 6.81 18.51 8.48
CA SER A 60 7.63 19.68 8.88
C SER A 60 8.39 20.32 7.71
N GLN A 61 8.61 19.56 6.63
CA GLN A 61 9.24 20.02 5.38
C GLN A 61 8.24 20.47 4.32
N GLY A 62 6.94 20.53 4.64
CA GLY A 62 5.89 20.85 3.67
C GLY A 62 5.68 19.77 2.59
N ARG A 63 6.19 18.56 2.79
CA ARG A 63 6.08 17.45 1.85
C ARG A 63 4.83 16.61 2.12
N ASN A 64 4.27 16.05 1.06
CA ASN A 64 3.12 15.15 1.12
C ASN A 64 3.50 13.75 0.58
N LEU A 65 3.79 12.80 1.47
CA LEU A 65 4.23 11.46 1.08
C LEU A 65 3.17 10.69 0.26
N VAL A 66 1.89 11.01 0.43
CA VAL A 66 0.82 10.39 -0.37
C VAL A 66 0.85 10.92 -1.80
N GLN A 67 1.07 12.21 -1.98
CA GLN A 67 1.24 12.83 -3.30
C GLN A 67 2.51 12.31 -3.99
N GLU A 68 3.64 12.26 -3.27
CA GLU A 68 4.90 11.69 -3.78
C GLU A 68 4.73 10.25 -4.24
N LYS A 69 4.06 9.41 -3.45
CA LYS A 69 3.72 8.04 -3.83
C LYS A 69 2.97 7.98 -5.16
N TYR A 70 1.93 8.79 -5.32
CA TYR A 70 1.17 8.81 -6.58
C TYR A 70 2.00 9.32 -7.74
N ALA A 71 2.88 10.30 -7.52
CA ALA A 71 3.80 10.75 -8.54
C ALA A 71 4.76 9.63 -8.97
N TRP A 72 5.35 8.87 -8.04
CA TRP A 72 6.18 7.70 -8.36
C TRP A 72 5.42 6.61 -9.11
N MET A 73 4.13 6.42 -8.82
CA MET A 73 3.29 5.47 -9.57
C MET A 73 3.11 5.88 -11.04
N MET A 74 3.19 7.17 -11.34
CA MET A 74 3.08 7.69 -12.72
C MET A 74 4.24 7.24 -13.62
N ALA A 75 5.38 6.84 -13.05
CA ALA A 75 6.48 6.28 -13.85
C ALA A 75 6.03 5.07 -14.69
N ASP A 76 5.08 4.27 -14.20
CA ASP A 76 4.52 3.14 -14.93
C ASP A 76 3.24 3.50 -15.71
N THR A 77 2.41 4.39 -15.15
CA THR A 77 1.05 4.62 -15.67
C THR A 77 0.91 5.82 -16.59
N PHE A 78 1.81 6.81 -16.46
CA PHE A 78 1.83 8.06 -17.21
C PHE A 78 3.28 8.56 -17.39
N PRO A 79 4.15 7.82 -18.10
CA PRO A 79 5.61 8.08 -18.13
C PRO A 79 5.99 9.45 -18.67
N GLU A 80 5.27 9.96 -19.68
CA GLU A 80 5.55 11.30 -20.24
C GLU A 80 5.31 12.41 -19.22
N GLU A 81 4.23 12.31 -18.48
CA GLU A 81 3.90 13.28 -17.43
C GLU A 81 4.81 13.12 -16.21
N PHE A 82 5.20 11.89 -15.90
CA PHE A 82 6.18 11.62 -14.86
C PHE A 82 7.52 12.28 -15.15
N ALA A 83 8.00 12.22 -16.39
CA ALA A 83 9.24 12.88 -16.81
C ALA A 83 9.25 14.39 -16.52
N ALA A 84 8.10 15.05 -16.63
CA ALA A 84 7.95 16.47 -16.30
C ALA A 84 7.94 16.74 -14.77
N LEU A 85 7.54 15.76 -13.95
CA LEU A 85 7.40 15.89 -12.50
C LEU A 85 8.63 15.38 -11.73
N GLN A 86 9.41 14.48 -12.33
CA GLN A 86 10.47 13.73 -11.66
C GLN A 86 11.50 14.63 -10.96
N SER A 87 11.84 15.78 -11.56
CA SER A 87 12.81 16.72 -10.99
C SER A 87 12.32 17.42 -9.72
N ALA A 88 11.01 17.44 -9.49
CA ALA A 88 10.39 18.02 -8.30
C ALA A 88 10.27 17.00 -7.14
N LEU A 89 10.52 15.72 -7.40
CA LEU A 89 10.48 14.69 -6.37
C LEU A 89 11.83 14.55 -5.70
N PRO A 90 11.86 14.21 -4.40
CA PRO A 90 13.11 13.83 -3.74
C PRO A 90 13.78 12.67 -4.50
N PRO A 91 15.09 12.72 -4.73
CA PRO A 91 15.79 11.63 -5.39
C PRO A 91 15.67 10.32 -4.59
N VAL A 92 15.51 9.22 -5.29
CA VAL A 92 15.52 7.88 -4.68
C VAL A 92 16.92 7.33 -4.79
N GLU A 93 17.63 7.29 -3.65
CA GLU A 93 18.97 6.76 -3.54
C GLU A 93 19.04 5.28 -3.94
N SER A 94 20.20 4.84 -4.47
CA SER A 94 20.39 3.45 -4.92
C SER A 94 20.09 2.41 -3.83
N GLU A 95 20.46 2.68 -2.59
CA GLU A 95 20.17 1.80 -1.47
C GLU A 95 18.66 1.69 -1.18
N ARG A 96 17.91 2.78 -1.32
CA ARG A 96 16.44 2.76 -1.20
C ARG A 96 15.81 1.96 -2.33
N GLN A 97 16.32 2.09 -3.54
CA GLN A 97 15.85 1.30 -4.69
C GLN A 97 16.11 -0.19 -4.47
N ARG A 98 17.31 -0.55 -3.98
CA ARG A 98 17.68 -1.93 -3.67
C ARG A 98 16.76 -2.55 -2.62
N LEU A 99 16.59 -1.88 -1.48
CA LEU A 99 15.71 -2.36 -0.40
C LEU A 99 14.25 -2.49 -0.86
N ALA A 100 13.76 -1.51 -1.64
CA ALA A 100 12.41 -1.59 -2.20
C ALA A 100 12.26 -2.79 -3.16
N GLY A 101 13.26 -3.07 -3.97
CA GLY A 101 13.31 -4.26 -4.84
C GLY A 101 13.22 -5.56 -4.03
N GLU A 102 14.04 -5.72 -3.01
CA GLU A 102 14.04 -6.93 -2.15
C GLU A 102 12.70 -7.10 -1.41
N ILE A 103 12.07 -6.01 -0.96
CA ILE A 103 10.73 -6.05 -0.36
C ILE A 103 9.69 -6.53 -1.40
N LEU A 104 9.74 -6.01 -2.62
CA LEU A 104 8.85 -6.41 -3.71
C LEU A 104 9.00 -7.90 -4.02
N ASP A 105 10.25 -8.40 -4.12
CA ASP A 105 10.57 -9.79 -4.43
C ASP A 105 9.99 -10.78 -3.40
N ILE A 106 9.80 -10.36 -2.16
CA ILE A 106 9.17 -11.18 -1.11
C ILE A 106 7.64 -10.98 -1.10
N GLN A 107 7.18 -9.73 -1.17
CA GLN A 107 5.76 -9.43 -0.93
C GLN A 107 4.86 -9.73 -2.13
N LEU A 108 5.36 -9.59 -3.37
CA LEU A 108 4.55 -9.90 -4.56
C LEU A 108 4.20 -11.39 -4.67
N PRO A 109 5.12 -12.35 -4.47
CA PRO A 109 4.75 -13.76 -4.38
C PRO A 109 3.73 -14.07 -3.27
N MET A 110 3.86 -13.44 -2.09
CA MET A 110 2.87 -13.58 -1.02
C MET A 110 1.48 -13.08 -1.48
N THR A 111 1.44 -11.98 -2.24
CA THR A 111 0.19 -11.44 -2.78
C THR A 111 -0.39 -12.33 -3.86
N ALA A 112 0.44 -12.91 -4.74
CA ALA A 112 0.01 -13.88 -5.75
C ALA A 112 -0.67 -15.11 -5.12
N CYS A 113 -0.05 -15.69 -4.09
CA CYS A 113 -0.62 -16.81 -3.34
C CYS A 113 -1.96 -16.43 -2.68
N LEU A 114 -2.08 -15.20 -2.15
CA LEU A 114 -3.34 -14.71 -1.58
C LEU A 114 -4.44 -14.61 -2.65
N GLN A 115 -4.12 -14.03 -3.83
CA GLN A 115 -5.07 -13.88 -4.94
C GLN A 115 -5.53 -15.25 -5.47
N GLN A 116 -4.61 -16.21 -5.55
CA GLN A 116 -4.94 -17.56 -5.98
C GLN A 116 -5.85 -18.30 -4.97
N LYS A 117 -5.58 -18.13 -3.68
CA LYS A 117 -6.36 -18.80 -2.63
C LYS A 117 -7.73 -18.18 -2.39
N TYR A 118 -7.85 -16.86 -2.52
CA TYR A 118 -9.06 -16.08 -2.24
C TYR A 118 -9.44 -15.19 -3.44
N PRO A 119 -9.81 -15.80 -4.58
CA PRO A 119 -10.02 -15.07 -5.83
C PRO A 119 -11.20 -14.09 -5.78
N LEU A 120 -12.25 -14.37 -5.02
CA LEU A 120 -13.39 -13.47 -4.90
C LEU A 120 -13.11 -12.30 -3.96
N ALA A 121 -12.46 -12.58 -2.82
CA ALA A 121 -12.08 -11.54 -1.86
C ALA A 121 -11.07 -10.54 -2.45
N THR A 122 -10.25 -10.98 -3.41
CA THR A 122 -9.23 -10.14 -4.06
C THR A 122 -9.64 -9.63 -5.45
N ARG A 123 -10.78 -10.04 -6.00
CA ARG A 123 -11.23 -9.75 -7.38
C ARG A 123 -11.29 -8.26 -7.70
N ARG A 124 -11.66 -7.42 -6.75
CA ARG A 124 -11.74 -5.96 -6.91
C ARG A 124 -10.41 -5.26 -6.63
N GLY A 125 -9.36 -6.04 -6.35
CA GLY A 125 -8.01 -5.53 -6.16
C GLY A 125 -7.33 -5.15 -7.46
N ARG A 126 -6.11 -4.63 -7.34
CA ARG A 126 -5.26 -4.31 -8.49
C ARG A 126 -4.68 -5.58 -9.11
N PRO A 127 -4.37 -5.58 -10.42
CA PRO A 127 -3.54 -6.62 -11.01
C PRO A 127 -2.18 -6.66 -10.30
N LEU A 128 -1.57 -7.85 -10.23
CA LEU A 128 -0.30 -8.01 -9.49
C LEU A 128 0.84 -7.21 -10.14
N TYR A 129 0.96 -7.30 -11.47
CA TYR A 129 1.96 -6.60 -12.26
C TYR A 129 1.31 -5.64 -13.26
N PRO A 130 2.07 -4.67 -13.82
CA PRO A 130 1.58 -3.81 -14.89
C PRO A 130 1.06 -4.64 -16.07
N ASP A 131 -0.11 -4.26 -16.58
CA ASP A 131 -0.74 -4.90 -17.73
C ASP A 131 -0.55 -4.00 -18.97
N PRO A 132 0.18 -4.46 -20.01
CA PRO A 132 0.39 -3.69 -21.24
C PRO A 132 -0.92 -3.35 -21.96
N THR A 133 -1.99 -4.14 -21.78
CA THR A 133 -3.30 -3.89 -22.38
C THR A 133 -4.08 -2.81 -21.64
N HIS A 134 -3.74 -2.55 -20.40
CA HIS A 134 -4.32 -1.50 -19.55
C HIS A 134 -3.21 -0.64 -18.89
N PRO A 135 -2.36 0.06 -19.69
CA PRO A 135 -1.13 0.69 -19.20
C PRO A 135 -1.37 1.79 -18.16
N ARG A 136 -2.58 2.36 -18.11
CA ARG A 136 -2.96 3.38 -17.12
C ARG A 136 -3.46 2.81 -15.81
N THR A 137 -3.58 1.49 -15.68
CA THR A 137 -4.03 0.81 -14.45
C THR A 137 -2.83 0.49 -13.57
N ALA A 138 -2.75 1.13 -12.41
CA ALA A 138 -1.68 0.86 -11.47
C ALA A 138 -1.81 -0.55 -10.88
N SER A 139 -0.75 -1.35 -10.98
CA SER A 139 -0.64 -2.69 -10.39
C SER A 139 -0.33 -2.64 -8.89
N VAL A 140 -0.36 -3.80 -8.22
CA VAL A 140 0.15 -3.94 -6.84
C VAL A 140 1.64 -3.58 -6.79
N ALA A 141 2.44 -4.04 -7.76
CA ALA A 141 3.86 -3.74 -7.84
C ALA A 141 4.12 -2.22 -7.98
N THR A 142 3.40 -1.55 -8.89
CA THR A 142 3.46 -0.08 -9.07
C THR A 142 3.09 0.66 -7.78
N TYR A 143 1.98 0.26 -7.16
CA TYR A 143 1.48 0.90 -5.94
C TYR A 143 2.44 0.73 -4.77
N LEU A 144 2.95 -0.49 -4.55
CA LEU A 144 3.86 -0.80 -3.46
C LEU A 144 5.22 -0.11 -3.65
N ARG A 145 5.80 -0.15 -4.86
CA ARG A 145 7.05 0.55 -5.17
C ARG A 145 6.93 2.05 -4.91
N GLY A 146 5.86 2.69 -5.37
CA GLY A 146 5.63 4.11 -5.13
C GLY A 146 5.54 4.44 -3.64
N GLU A 147 4.95 3.58 -2.82
CA GLU A 147 4.88 3.76 -1.36
C GLU A 147 6.25 3.58 -0.71
N LEU A 148 7.00 2.52 -1.06
CA LEU A 148 8.32 2.22 -0.51
C LEU A 148 9.34 3.35 -0.79
N TYR A 149 9.25 4.03 -1.93
CA TYR A 149 10.12 5.16 -2.25
C TYR A 149 9.91 6.38 -1.35
N THR A 150 8.78 6.45 -0.63
CA THR A 150 8.54 7.49 0.37
C THR A 150 9.03 7.14 1.78
N TYR A 151 9.52 5.92 2.00
CA TYR A 151 9.95 5.45 3.32
C TYR A 151 11.42 5.80 3.57
N SER A 152 11.78 6.00 4.86
CA SER A 152 13.17 6.12 5.26
C SER A 152 13.91 4.78 5.11
N LEU A 153 15.25 4.83 4.98
CA LEU A 153 16.06 3.61 4.93
C LEU A 153 15.85 2.71 6.15
N GLN A 154 15.74 3.30 7.33
CA GLN A 154 15.49 2.58 8.57
C GLN A 154 14.15 1.83 8.53
N LEU A 155 13.09 2.46 8.01
CA LEU A 155 11.79 1.80 7.87
C LEU A 155 11.85 0.68 6.83
N LEU A 156 12.54 0.88 5.70
CA LEU A 156 12.72 -0.15 4.69
C LEU A 156 13.49 -1.36 5.22
N GLN A 157 14.56 -1.14 5.99
CA GLN A 157 15.33 -2.20 6.64
C GLN A 157 14.47 -2.99 7.64
N ALA A 158 13.71 -2.29 8.49
CA ALA A 158 12.79 -2.94 9.42
C ALA A 158 11.69 -3.71 8.70
N TYR A 159 11.19 -3.18 7.58
CA TYR A 159 10.16 -3.82 6.78
C TYR A 159 10.69 -5.09 6.10
N LEU A 160 11.87 -5.02 5.49
CA LEU A 160 12.52 -6.18 4.88
C LEU A 160 12.77 -7.30 5.91
N ALA A 161 13.35 -6.96 7.05
CA ALA A 161 13.60 -7.93 8.13
C ALA A 161 12.29 -8.58 8.63
N PHE A 162 11.23 -7.79 8.73
CA PHE A 162 9.91 -8.31 9.11
C PHE A 162 9.33 -9.27 8.06
N LEU A 163 9.43 -8.95 6.76
CA LEU A 163 8.98 -9.84 5.70
C LEU A 163 9.77 -11.16 5.67
N GLN A 164 11.09 -11.10 5.85
CA GLN A 164 11.95 -12.29 5.94
C GLN A 164 11.55 -13.17 7.13
N LEU A 165 11.24 -12.56 8.28
CA LEU A 165 10.73 -13.29 9.45
C LEU A 165 9.37 -13.96 9.18
N LEU A 166 8.44 -13.25 8.51
CA LEU A 166 7.15 -13.82 8.13
C LEU A 166 7.32 -14.98 7.16
N GLN A 167 8.21 -14.82 6.15
CA GLN A 167 8.51 -15.87 5.18
C GLN A 167 9.08 -17.12 5.86
N ALA A 168 10.05 -16.97 6.78
CA ALA A 168 10.62 -18.07 7.55
C ALA A 168 9.56 -18.78 8.42
N ARG A 169 8.50 -18.07 8.84
CA ARG A 169 7.38 -18.62 9.62
C ARG A 169 6.19 -19.06 8.75
N GLN A 170 6.33 -19.10 7.44
CA GLN A 170 5.25 -19.40 6.48
C GLN A 170 4.00 -18.53 6.68
N ARG A 171 4.20 -17.28 7.10
CA ARG A 171 3.15 -16.26 7.25
C ARG A 171 3.20 -15.28 6.10
N SER A 172 2.11 -14.57 5.86
CA SER A 172 1.95 -13.66 4.72
C SER A 172 1.39 -12.31 5.19
N LEU A 173 2.16 -11.25 5.03
CA LEU A 173 1.72 -9.90 5.38
C LEU A 173 0.46 -9.46 4.62
N PRO A 174 0.35 -9.64 3.27
CA PRO A 174 -0.88 -9.30 2.56
C PRO A 174 -2.11 -10.05 3.09
N ARG A 175 -1.94 -11.33 3.46
CA ARG A 175 -3.02 -12.12 4.06
C ARG A 175 -3.43 -11.55 5.42
N GLU A 176 -2.49 -11.24 6.30
CA GLU A 176 -2.78 -10.69 7.62
C GLU A 176 -3.51 -9.34 7.52
N ILE A 177 -3.08 -8.47 6.60
CA ILE A 177 -3.77 -7.20 6.36
C ILE A 177 -5.22 -7.44 5.92
N LEU A 178 -5.45 -8.37 4.99
CA LEU A 178 -6.79 -8.67 4.51
C LEU A 178 -7.65 -9.36 5.59
N GLU A 179 -7.07 -10.22 6.43
CA GLU A 179 -7.73 -10.81 7.61
C GLU A 179 -8.23 -9.71 8.58
N TYR A 180 -7.37 -8.73 8.90
CA TYR A 180 -7.80 -7.59 9.71
C TYR A 180 -8.91 -6.79 9.03
N THR A 181 -8.83 -6.63 7.72
CA THR A 181 -9.82 -5.88 6.94
C THR A 181 -11.21 -6.55 7.00
N VAL A 182 -11.28 -7.86 6.71
CA VAL A 182 -12.56 -8.58 6.67
C VAL A 182 -13.21 -8.67 8.05
N ARG A 183 -12.41 -8.77 9.12
CA ARG A 183 -12.92 -8.72 10.50
C ARG A 183 -13.57 -7.38 10.82
N GLN A 184 -13.04 -6.27 10.32
CA GLN A 184 -13.66 -4.95 10.51
C GLN A 184 -14.96 -4.78 9.71
N TYR A 185 -15.18 -5.59 8.67
CA TYR A 185 -16.45 -5.71 7.96
C TYR A 185 -17.41 -6.73 8.58
N GLY A 186 -17.06 -7.33 9.74
CA GLY A 186 -17.93 -8.24 10.50
C GLY A 186 -17.80 -9.71 10.15
N PHE A 187 -16.84 -10.10 9.33
CA PHE A 187 -16.56 -11.51 9.04
C PHE A 187 -15.57 -12.10 10.04
N ALA A 188 -15.72 -13.39 10.35
CA ALA A 188 -14.85 -14.09 11.29
C ALA A 188 -13.40 -14.18 10.74
N ASP A 189 -13.26 -14.52 9.47
CA ASP A 189 -12.00 -14.73 8.77
C ASP A 189 -12.17 -14.61 7.25
N LEU A 190 -11.09 -14.81 6.50
CA LEU A 190 -11.08 -14.79 5.03
C LEU A 190 -11.87 -15.95 4.41
N ASP A 191 -11.90 -17.12 5.03
CA ASP A 191 -12.63 -18.28 4.52
C ASP A 191 -14.15 -18.01 4.58
N ALA A 192 -14.62 -17.45 5.70
CA ALA A 192 -16.02 -17.02 5.86
C ALA A 192 -16.39 -15.92 4.86
N PHE A 193 -15.51 -14.95 4.62
CA PHE A 193 -15.74 -13.88 3.64
C PHE A 193 -15.77 -14.42 2.21
N GLU A 194 -14.83 -15.25 1.81
CA GLU A 194 -14.79 -15.89 0.48
C GLU A 194 -16.03 -16.75 0.24
N HIS A 195 -16.48 -17.52 1.27
CA HIS A 195 -17.71 -18.32 1.20
C HIS A 195 -18.94 -17.44 1.02
N HIS A 196 -19.08 -16.37 1.79
CA HIS A 196 -20.16 -15.40 1.64
C HIS A 196 -20.22 -14.82 0.23
N LEU A 197 -19.07 -14.42 -0.34
CA LEU A 197 -19.02 -13.90 -1.70
C LEU A 197 -19.45 -14.90 -2.76
N ARG A 198 -19.19 -16.19 -2.57
CA ARG A 198 -19.70 -17.26 -3.46
C ARG A 198 -21.21 -17.38 -3.43
N GLN A 199 -21.84 -17.14 -2.28
CA GLN A 199 -23.30 -17.24 -2.12
C GLN A 199 -24.05 -16.04 -2.70
N VAL A 200 -23.49 -14.82 -2.58
CA VAL A 200 -24.16 -13.58 -3.03
C VAL A 200 -23.87 -13.21 -4.48
N GLN A 201 -22.97 -13.93 -5.16
CA GLN A 201 -22.70 -13.79 -6.59
C GLN A 201 -23.00 -15.12 -7.28
N PRO A 202 -24.27 -15.38 -7.67
CA PRO A 202 -24.53 -16.47 -8.58
C PRO A 202 -23.77 -16.21 -9.88
N ILE A 203 -23.11 -17.27 -10.37
CA ILE A 203 -22.33 -17.34 -11.60
C ILE A 203 -23.12 -16.86 -12.80
#